data_3fb17df25c3c0e242a8db7805448e6b9
#
_entry.id   3fb17df25c3c0e242a8db7805448e6b9
#
_cell.length_a   1.000
_cell.length_b   1.000
_cell.length_c   1.000
_cell.angle_alpha   90.00
_cell.angle_beta   90.00
_cell.angle_gamma   90.00
#
_symmetry.space_group_name_H-M   'P 1'
#
loop_
_entity.id
_entity.type
_entity.pdbx_description
1 polymer ?
#
loop_
_entity_poly.entity_id
_entity_poly.type
_entity_poly.pdbx_seq_one_letter_code
_entity_poly.pdbx_strand_id
1 'polypeptide(L)'
;MNRVIVTAIIAAFALLGRAETVVSLLTALPGTEIYQLEGHSGLRIRQSDGRDMVVNWGVFDFNSPNFVYRFVSGQTDYECWGYPTEFFLSAYEAEGRRVVEQVLDLDSVQTQAVIDLVSRNLQPSQRVYRYNYVLDNCATRPLAILEQATGRRLLSDEPANSTFRAEMERYHADYPWYQFGIDLALGRGIDRPISRREAAFAPVELMEQLAATDLVGETRTYGTQRPPQSDRHPTPLFIGLLILALALLVSLLRKGRIFDTIYFSVATLAGIIIAFLVFVSTHEASSPNLLLLWLNPFCALGAILPWIKSAKKVEMWYFFANFALLIVLAVAAPALGRAMNAAFWPLIAADAVRSAANIVKCRNALKSNT
;
A
#
# COMPACT_ATOMS: atom_id res chain seq x y z
N MET A 1 -51.11 -7.42 50.10
CA MET A 1 -50.51 -6.74 48.94
C MET A 1 -49.36 -7.60 48.47
N ASN A 2 -49.52 -8.14 47.62
CA ASN A 2 -49.51 -9.23 46.67
C ASN A 2 -48.07 -9.68 46.30
N ARG A 3 -47.73 -10.91 46.74
CA ARG A 3 -46.52 -11.63 46.27
C ARG A 3 -46.41 -11.65 44.73
N VAL A 4 -47.53 -11.63 44.02
CA VAL A 4 -47.61 -11.57 42.56
C VAL A 4 -47.05 -10.25 41.98
N ILE A 5 -47.30 -9.09 42.63
CA ILE A 5 -46.78 -7.79 42.17
C ILE A 5 -45.27 -7.68 42.40
N VAL A 6 -44.77 -8.23 43.52
CA VAL A 6 -43.33 -8.25 43.81
C VAL A 6 -42.60 -9.17 42.83
N THR A 7 -43.20 -10.32 42.48
CA THR A 7 -42.61 -11.24 41.49
C THR A 7 -42.65 -10.66 40.07
N ALA A 8 -43.70 -9.90 39.70
CA ALA A 8 -43.78 -9.24 38.42
C ALA A 8 -42.79 -8.06 38.33
N ILE A 9 -42.54 -7.33 39.40
CA ILE A 9 -41.55 -6.24 39.46
C ILE A 9 -40.13 -6.83 39.41
N ILE A 10 -39.86 -7.93 40.09
CA ILE A 10 -38.55 -8.63 40.01
C ILE A 10 -38.33 -9.25 38.62
N ALA A 11 -39.37 -9.80 37.98
CA ALA A 11 -39.33 -10.28 36.63
C ALA A 11 -39.15 -9.11 35.58
N ALA A 12 -39.80 -7.95 35.83
CA ALA A 12 -39.61 -6.77 35.01
C ALA A 12 -38.22 -6.12 35.20
N PHE A 13 -37.65 -6.19 36.41
CA PHE A 13 -36.25 -5.76 36.63
C PHE A 13 -35.22 -6.77 36.09
N ALA A 14 -35.57 -8.05 35.98
CA ALA A 14 -34.74 -9.07 35.32
C ALA A 14 -34.78 -8.95 33.78
N LEU A 15 -35.83 -8.30 33.24
CA LEU A 15 -35.97 -7.91 31.82
C LEU A 15 -35.43 -6.52 31.52
N LEU A 16 -35.03 -5.72 32.52
CA LEU A 16 -34.19 -4.54 32.33
C LEU A 16 -32.78 -5.00 32.01
N GLY A 17 -32.55 -5.10 30.70
CA GLY A 17 -31.42 -5.73 30.03
C GLY A 17 -30.10 -5.61 30.78
N ARG A 18 -29.51 -6.72 31.13
CA ARG A 18 -28.06 -6.80 31.20
C ARG A 18 -27.58 -6.21 29.87
N ALA A 19 -26.89 -5.06 29.94
CA ALA A 19 -26.25 -4.53 28.78
C ALA A 19 -25.36 -5.63 28.20
N GLU A 20 -25.73 -6.15 27.03
CA GLU A 20 -25.03 -7.23 26.38
C GLU A 20 -23.68 -6.71 25.89
N THR A 21 -22.65 -7.54 25.94
CA THR A 21 -21.37 -7.17 25.31
C THR A 21 -21.56 -7.15 23.80
N VAL A 22 -21.23 -6.02 23.20
CA VAL A 22 -21.40 -5.77 21.76
C VAL A 22 -20.01 -5.65 21.12
N VAL A 23 -19.81 -6.36 20.02
CA VAL A 23 -18.63 -6.25 19.16
C VAL A 23 -19.03 -5.54 17.87
N SER A 24 -18.19 -4.60 17.41
CA SER A 24 -18.40 -3.87 16.14
C SER A 24 -17.09 -3.77 15.37
N LEU A 25 -17.16 -3.80 14.05
CA LEU A 25 -16.07 -3.31 13.20
C LEU A 25 -16.21 -1.80 13.06
N LEU A 26 -15.17 -1.06 13.41
CA LEU A 26 -15.05 0.37 13.11
C LEU A 26 -14.15 0.55 11.89
N THR A 27 -14.61 1.33 10.91
CA THR A 27 -13.82 1.69 9.74
C THR A 27 -13.77 3.21 9.61
N ALA A 28 -12.57 3.78 9.79
CA ALA A 28 -12.31 5.16 9.46
C ALA A 28 -12.11 5.27 7.95
N LEU A 29 -12.92 6.12 7.30
CA LEU A 29 -12.84 6.31 5.84
C LEU A 29 -11.51 6.96 5.42
N PRO A 30 -11.15 6.93 4.13
CA PRO A 30 -9.92 7.51 3.62
C PRO A 30 -9.68 8.95 4.09
N GLY A 31 -8.43 9.26 4.40
CA GLY A 31 -7.97 10.61 4.73
C GLY A 31 -7.13 11.21 3.61
N THR A 32 -6.42 12.30 3.93
CA THR A 32 -5.59 13.04 2.97
C THR A 32 -4.11 12.64 3.03
N GLU A 33 -3.69 11.98 4.11
CA GLU A 33 -2.32 11.52 4.25
C GLU A 33 -2.12 10.19 3.52
N ILE A 34 -0.93 9.97 2.98
CA ILE A 34 -0.62 8.81 2.13
C ILE A 34 -0.86 7.45 2.81
N TYR A 35 -0.72 7.36 4.13
CA TYR A 35 -0.98 6.14 4.91
C TYR A 35 -2.45 5.98 5.32
N GLN A 36 -3.32 6.92 4.91
CA GLN A 36 -4.75 6.92 5.22
C GLN A 36 -5.63 6.61 4.00
N LEU A 37 -5.03 6.49 2.81
CA LEU A 37 -5.78 6.46 1.55
C LEU A 37 -6.75 5.27 1.41
N GLU A 38 -6.47 4.15 2.06
CA GLU A 38 -7.34 2.96 2.07
C GLU A 38 -8.24 2.89 3.31
N GLY A 39 -8.18 3.92 4.17
CA GLY A 39 -8.88 3.92 5.44
C GLY A 39 -8.11 3.24 6.57
N HIS A 40 -8.80 2.93 7.66
CA HIS A 40 -8.26 2.17 8.79
C HIS A 40 -9.40 1.41 9.48
N SER A 41 -9.12 0.21 10.03
CA SER A 41 -10.14 -0.52 10.79
C SER A 41 -9.64 -1.00 12.13
N GLY A 42 -10.60 -1.17 13.07
CA GLY A 42 -10.39 -1.71 14.39
C GLY A 42 -11.65 -2.42 14.91
N LEU A 43 -11.50 -3.25 15.92
CA LEU A 43 -12.62 -3.90 16.59
C LEU A 43 -13.00 -3.16 17.87
N ARG A 44 -14.23 -2.67 17.94
CA ARG A 44 -14.82 -2.10 19.16
C ARG A 44 -15.42 -3.23 20.00
N ILE A 45 -15.11 -3.22 21.29
CA ILE A 45 -15.71 -4.11 22.28
C ILE A 45 -16.32 -3.23 23.37
N ARG A 46 -17.65 -3.16 23.40
CA ARG A 46 -18.41 -2.49 24.44
C ARG A 46 -18.97 -3.53 25.39
N GLN A 47 -18.40 -3.60 26.59
CA GLN A 47 -18.75 -4.60 27.58
C GLN A 47 -19.94 -4.18 28.44
N SER A 48 -20.63 -5.15 29.02
CA SER A 48 -21.78 -4.96 29.89
C SER A 48 -21.46 -4.19 31.18
N ASP A 49 -20.20 -4.14 31.60
CA ASP A 49 -19.72 -3.40 32.77
C ASP A 49 -19.38 -1.93 32.50
N GLY A 50 -19.61 -1.45 31.25
CA GLY A 50 -19.38 -0.06 30.84
C GLY A 50 -18.01 0.17 30.21
N ARG A 51 -17.11 -0.80 30.15
CA ARG A 51 -15.87 -0.68 29.40
C ARG A 51 -16.17 -0.64 27.91
N ASP A 52 -15.58 0.35 27.21
CA ASP A 52 -15.80 0.58 25.78
C ASP A 52 -14.45 0.94 25.13
N MET A 53 -13.91 0.05 24.35
CA MET A 53 -12.59 0.17 23.76
C MET A 53 -12.55 -0.27 22.31
N VAL A 54 -11.67 0.34 21.53
CA VAL A 54 -11.33 -0.07 20.17
C VAL A 54 -9.93 -0.66 20.17
N VAL A 55 -9.79 -1.85 19.61
CA VAL A 55 -8.51 -2.51 19.41
C VAL A 55 -8.07 -2.33 17.98
N ASN A 56 -6.84 -1.84 17.82
CA ASN A 56 -6.23 -1.47 16.56
C ASN A 56 -5.01 -2.34 16.27
N TRP A 57 -4.81 -2.62 15.02
CA TRP A 57 -3.60 -3.26 14.48
C TRP A 57 -2.89 -2.29 13.54
N GLY A 58 -1.57 -2.35 13.50
CA GLY A 58 -0.79 -1.43 12.65
C GLY A 58 -0.35 -0.16 13.38
N VAL A 59 -0.37 -0.15 14.70
CA VAL A 59 0.18 0.95 15.50
C VAL A 59 1.71 0.89 15.43
N PHE A 60 2.35 2.02 15.13
CA PHE A 60 3.82 2.12 15.04
C PHE A 60 4.30 3.51 15.48
N ASP A 61 5.58 3.61 15.82
CA ASP A 61 6.21 4.86 16.24
C ASP A 61 7.23 5.35 15.22
N PHE A 62 6.93 6.48 14.57
CA PHE A 62 7.82 7.17 13.63
C PHE A 62 9.13 7.62 14.28
N ASN A 63 9.14 7.84 15.60
CA ASN A 63 10.31 8.31 16.34
C ASN A 63 11.23 7.17 16.80
N SER A 64 10.88 5.91 16.48
CA SER A 64 11.72 4.77 16.82
C SER A 64 13.08 4.86 16.14
N PRO A 65 14.19 4.42 16.78
CA PRO A 65 15.53 4.52 16.21
C PRO A 65 15.63 3.85 14.84
N ASN A 66 16.24 4.55 13.88
CA ASN A 66 16.43 4.09 12.50
C ASN A 66 15.12 3.69 11.79
N PHE A 67 13.99 4.34 12.11
CA PHE A 67 12.68 4.00 11.60
C PHE A 67 12.68 3.84 10.07
N VAL A 68 13.19 4.82 9.31
CA VAL A 68 13.18 4.78 7.84
C VAL A 68 13.94 3.56 7.30
N TYR A 69 15.12 3.26 7.85
CA TYR A 69 15.87 2.07 7.43
C TYR A 69 15.13 0.78 7.75
N ARG A 70 14.58 0.65 8.96
CA ARG A 70 13.79 -0.52 9.39
C ARG A 70 12.54 -0.67 8.54
N PHE A 71 11.86 0.42 8.23
CA PHE A 71 10.68 0.43 7.37
C PHE A 71 11.02 -0.08 5.96
N VAL A 72 12.02 0.51 5.31
CA VAL A 72 12.42 0.13 3.94
C VAL A 72 12.98 -1.29 3.90
N SER A 73 13.65 -1.75 4.96
CA SER A 73 14.16 -3.14 5.05
C SER A 73 13.09 -4.17 5.45
N GLY A 74 11.84 -3.74 5.74
CA GLY A 74 10.77 -4.65 6.19
C GLY A 74 10.94 -5.12 7.64
N GLN A 75 11.69 -4.39 8.46
CA GLN A 75 12.00 -4.76 9.84
C GLN A 75 11.29 -3.89 10.87
N THR A 76 10.30 -3.08 10.46
CA THR A 76 9.52 -2.28 11.39
C THR A 76 8.54 -3.17 12.14
N ASP A 77 8.59 -3.08 13.46
CA ASP A 77 7.63 -3.71 14.34
C ASP A 77 6.40 -2.81 14.45
N TYR A 78 5.25 -3.42 14.30
CA TYR A 78 3.94 -2.82 14.52
C TYR A 78 3.29 -3.46 15.74
N GLU A 79 2.38 -2.74 16.37
CA GLU A 79 1.72 -3.23 17.58
C GLU A 79 0.20 -3.31 17.40
N CYS A 80 -0.39 -4.26 18.13
CA CYS A 80 -1.79 -4.26 18.46
C CYS A 80 -1.97 -3.43 19.73
N TRP A 81 -2.91 -2.46 19.72
CA TRP A 81 -3.15 -1.59 20.88
C TRP A 81 -4.63 -1.27 21.07
N GLY A 82 -5.05 -1.18 22.34
CA GLY A 82 -6.42 -0.80 22.70
C GLY A 82 -6.51 0.64 23.20
N TYR A 83 -7.52 1.36 22.71
CA TYR A 83 -7.84 2.73 23.12
C TYR A 83 -9.29 2.84 23.57
N PRO A 84 -9.64 3.78 24.48
CA PRO A 84 -11.04 4.13 24.71
C PRO A 84 -11.71 4.52 23.39
N THR A 85 -12.95 4.08 23.17
CA THR A 85 -13.69 4.36 21.93
C THR A 85 -13.84 5.86 21.67
N GLU A 86 -14.08 6.65 22.72
CA GLU A 86 -14.20 8.12 22.62
C GLU A 86 -12.91 8.74 22.05
N PHE A 87 -11.74 8.27 22.52
CA PHE A 87 -10.45 8.72 22.00
C PHE A 87 -10.27 8.40 20.53
N PHE A 88 -10.62 7.18 20.12
CA PHE A 88 -10.58 6.76 18.72
C PHE A 88 -11.47 7.65 17.84
N LEU A 89 -12.74 7.83 18.22
CA LEU A 89 -13.69 8.62 17.44
C LEU A 89 -13.27 10.09 17.35
N SER A 90 -12.86 10.70 18.47
CA SER A 90 -12.43 12.11 18.47
C SER A 90 -11.17 12.36 17.65
N ALA A 91 -10.23 11.40 17.62
CA ALA A 91 -9.02 11.51 16.81
C ALA A 91 -9.38 11.57 15.30
N TYR A 92 -10.24 10.67 14.81
CA TYR A 92 -10.67 10.69 13.41
C TYR A 92 -11.57 11.87 13.07
N GLU A 93 -12.40 12.34 13.98
CA GLU A 93 -13.17 13.56 13.79
C GLU A 93 -12.27 14.79 13.63
N ALA A 94 -11.21 14.90 14.44
CA ALA A 94 -10.20 15.96 14.31
C ALA A 94 -9.48 15.91 12.96
N GLU A 95 -9.22 14.72 12.42
CA GLU A 95 -8.68 14.53 11.07
C GLU A 95 -9.71 14.83 9.98
N GLY A 96 -11.00 14.98 10.30
CA GLY A 96 -12.09 15.15 9.34
C GLY A 96 -12.40 13.87 8.56
N ARG A 97 -12.24 12.73 9.21
CA ARG A 97 -12.51 11.39 8.68
C ARG A 97 -13.73 10.80 9.37
N ARG A 98 -14.70 10.41 8.57
CA ARG A 98 -15.90 9.72 9.08
C ARG A 98 -15.52 8.31 9.53
N VAL A 99 -16.09 7.89 10.64
CA VAL A 99 -16.00 6.51 11.12
C VAL A 99 -17.34 5.82 10.89
N VAL A 100 -17.31 4.66 10.25
CA VAL A 100 -18.46 3.77 10.08
C VAL A 100 -18.34 2.64 11.09
N GLU A 101 -19.37 2.44 11.91
CA GLU A 101 -19.49 1.32 12.83
C GLU A 101 -20.47 0.29 12.27
N GLN A 102 -20.02 -0.94 12.11
CA GLN A 102 -20.85 -2.09 11.80
C GLN A 102 -20.98 -2.97 13.04
N VAL A 103 -22.15 -2.92 13.67
CA VAL A 103 -22.48 -3.77 14.83
C VAL A 103 -22.64 -5.20 14.34
N LEU A 104 -21.90 -6.12 14.96
CA LEU A 104 -21.86 -7.52 14.52
C LEU A 104 -22.87 -8.36 15.30
N ASP A 105 -23.66 -9.12 14.56
CA ASP A 105 -24.64 -10.07 15.10
C ASP A 105 -23.95 -11.40 15.49
N LEU A 106 -23.33 -11.38 16.66
CA LEU A 106 -22.59 -12.50 17.23
C LEU A 106 -23.37 -13.06 18.43
N ASP A 107 -23.46 -14.37 18.52
CA ASP A 107 -23.96 -15.01 19.73
C ASP A 107 -22.98 -14.86 20.91
N SER A 108 -23.40 -15.26 22.10
CA SER A 108 -22.58 -15.12 23.31
C SER A 108 -21.28 -15.91 23.28
N VAL A 109 -21.25 -17.07 22.60
CA VAL A 109 -20.06 -17.92 22.46
C VAL A 109 -19.07 -17.25 21.49
N GLN A 110 -19.55 -16.77 20.37
CA GLN A 110 -18.76 -16.05 19.36
C GLN A 110 -18.22 -14.73 19.91
N THR A 111 -19.05 -13.96 20.64
CA THR A 111 -18.64 -12.74 21.34
C THR A 111 -17.50 -13.02 22.31
N GLN A 112 -17.62 -14.06 23.15
CA GLN A 112 -16.55 -14.43 24.07
C GLN A 112 -15.28 -14.86 23.32
N ALA A 113 -15.42 -15.62 22.22
CA ALA A 113 -14.30 -16.01 21.38
C ALA A 113 -13.54 -14.80 20.80
N VAL A 114 -14.26 -13.76 20.33
CA VAL A 114 -13.62 -12.50 19.89
C VAL A 114 -12.84 -11.85 21.03
N ILE A 115 -13.45 -11.73 22.23
CA ILE A 115 -12.79 -11.15 23.40
C ILE A 115 -11.51 -11.91 23.75
N ASP A 116 -11.53 -13.24 23.75
CA ASP A 116 -10.39 -14.08 24.07
C ASP A 116 -9.27 -13.93 23.03
N LEU A 117 -9.61 -13.88 21.73
CA LEU A 117 -8.67 -13.69 20.63
C LEU A 117 -8.01 -12.31 20.69
N VAL A 118 -8.80 -11.27 20.91
CA VAL A 118 -8.32 -9.89 21.05
C VAL A 118 -7.45 -9.76 22.31
N SER A 119 -7.86 -10.32 23.42
CA SER A 119 -7.09 -10.30 24.68
C SER A 119 -5.72 -10.97 24.52
N ARG A 120 -5.64 -12.05 23.73
CA ARG A 120 -4.35 -12.68 23.39
C ARG A 120 -3.46 -11.77 22.55
N ASN A 121 -4.05 -11.09 21.54
CA ASN A 121 -3.30 -10.14 20.71
C ASN A 121 -2.75 -8.95 21.51
N LEU A 122 -3.43 -8.52 22.57
CA LEU A 122 -2.99 -7.41 23.43
C LEU A 122 -1.92 -7.79 24.44
N GLN A 123 -1.61 -9.07 24.64
CA GLN A 123 -0.56 -9.50 25.58
C GLN A 123 0.82 -9.00 25.13
N PRO A 124 1.68 -8.53 26.05
CA PRO A 124 3.00 -8.00 25.73
C PRO A 124 3.86 -8.93 24.87
N SER A 125 3.70 -10.25 25.01
CA SER A 125 4.43 -11.27 24.24
C SER A 125 3.89 -11.48 22.83
N GLN A 126 2.70 -10.97 22.50
CA GLN A 126 2.02 -11.23 21.21
C GLN A 126 1.58 -9.96 20.47
N ARG A 127 1.59 -8.81 21.13
CA ARG A 127 1.12 -7.56 20.52
C ARG A 127 2.01 -7.02 19.42
N VAL A 128 3.30 -7.36 19.45
CA VAL A 128 4.29 -6.92 18.44
C VAL A 128 4.33 -7.92 17.30
N TYR A 129 4.25 -7.40 16.06
CA TYR A 129 4.25 -8.25 14.86
C TYR A 129 4.86 -7.54 13.65
N ARG A 130 5.22 -8.32 12.62
CA ARG A 130 5.65 -7.79 11.33
C ARG A 130 4.45 -7.47 10.46
N TYR A 131 4.28 -6.22 10.16
CA TYR A 131 3.20 -5.77 9.29
C TYR A 131 3.49 -6.17 7.83
N ASN A 132 2.48 -6.71 7.18
CA ASN A 132 2.49 -6.92 5.73
C ASN A 132 1.31 -6.16 5.13
N TYR A 133 1.61 -5.22 4.25
CA TYR A 133 0.66 -4.26 3.71
C TYR A 133 -0.61 -4.92 3.13
N VAL A 134 -0.49 -6.08 2.49
CA VAL A 134 -1.62 -6.78 1.85
C VAL A 134 -2.05 -8.07 2.56
N LEU A 135 -1.18 -8.68 3.38
CA LEU A 135 -1.44 -10.00 3.95
C LEU A 135 -1.66 -9.99 5.47
N ASP A 136 -1.09 -9.01 6.20
CA ASP A 136 -1.18 -8.96 7.66
C ASP A 136 -1.23 -7.50 8.16
N ASN A 137 -2.42 -6.91 8.12
CA ASN A 137 -2.64 -5.49 8.38
C ASN A 137 -3.88 -5.22 9.26
N CYS A 138 -4.27 -3.95 9.37
CA CYS A 138 -5.41 -3.50 10.18
C CYS A 138 -6.79 -3.99 9.67
N ALA A 139 -6.90 -4.51 8.46
CA ALA A 139 -8.12 -5.10 7.92
C ALA A 139 -8.11 -6.63 7.99
N THR A 140 -7.00 -7.25 7.59
CA THR A 140 -6.89 -8.72 7.54
C THR A 140 -6.92 -9.37 8.93
N ARG A 141 -6.37 -8.70 9.96
CA ARG A 141 -6.38 -9.23 11.34
C ARG A 141 -7.77 -9.22 11.97
N PRO A 142 -8.55 -8.14 11.94
CA PRO A 142 -9.96 -8.17 12.34
C PRO A 142 -10.77 -9.26 11.62
N LEU A 143 -10.63 -9.36 10.29
CA LEU A 143 -11.31 -10.40 9.52
C LEU A 143 -10.94 -11.81 10.01
N ALA A 144 -9.66 -12.08 10.21
CA ALA A 144 -9.21 -13.39 10.71
C ALA A 144 -9.75 -13.71 12.12
N ILE A 145 -9.84 -12.71 13.00
CA ILE A 145 -10.43 -12.88 14.35
C ILE A 145 -11.91 -13.20 14.23
N LEU A 146 -12.66 -12.49 13.39
CA LEU A 146 -14.08 -12.72 13.19
C LEU A 146 -14.35 -14.09 12.57
N GLU A 147 -13.59 -14.49 11.55
CA GLU A 147 -13.70 -15.83 10.94
C GLU A 147 -13.38 -16.95 11.96
N GLN A 148 -12.34 -16.76 12.79
CA GLN A 148 -11.99 -17.73 13.82
C GLN A 148 -13.07 -17.81 14.92
N ALA A 149 -13.63 -16.68 15.34
CA ALA A 149 -14.66 -16.64 16.39
C ALA A 149 -16.00 -17.23 15.91
N THR A 150 -16.37 -17.00 14.65
CA THR A 150 -17.61 -17.52 14.05
C THR A 150 -17.47 -18.94 13.54
N GLY A 151 -16.24 -19.47 13.40
CA GLY A 151 -15.96 -20.79 12.86
C GLY A 151 -16.28 -20.96 11.38
N ARG A 152 -16.46 -19.85 10.64
CA ARG A 152 -16.80 -19.87 9.21
C ARG A 152 -16.03 -18.84 8.41
N ARG A 153 -15.88 -19.07 7.11
CA ARG A 153 -15.46 -18.04 6.15
C ARG A 153 -16.55 -17.00 6.01
N LEU A 154 -16.22 -15.74 6.23
CA LEU A 154 -17.14 -14.60 6.12
C LEU A 154 -17.15 -14.02 4.71
N LEU A 155 -16.00 -13.99 4.06
CA LEU A 155 -15.84 -13.45 2.71
C LEU A 155 -15.52 -14.55 1.71
N SER A 156 -15.97 -14.34 0.46
CA SER A 156 -15.81 -15.30 -0.62
C SER A 156 -14.36 -15.38 -1.12
N ASP A 157 -13.89 -16.60 -1.37
CA ASP A 157 -12.63 -16.87 -2.04
C ASP A 157 -12.76 -16.86 -3.59
N GLU A 158 -13.94 -16.48 -4.13
CA GLU A 158 -14.11 -16.31 -5.57
C GLU A 158 -13.21 -15.18 -6.13
N PRO A 159 -12.82 -15.26 -7.41
CA PRO A 159 -12.00 -14.23 -8.04
C PRO A 159 -12.63 -12.83 -7.94
N ALA A 160 -11.84 -11.84 -7.53
CA ALA A 160 -12.25 -10.43 -7.54
C ALA A 160 -12.19 -9.81 -8.95
N ASN A 161 -11.60 -10.52 -9.94
CA ASN A 161 -11.25 -10.00 -11.26
C ASN A 161 -10.34 -8.75 -11.18
N SER A 162 -9.49 -8.70 -10.17
CA SER A 162 -8.60 -7.60 -9.84
C SER A 162 -7.26 -8.14 -9.35
N THR A 163 -6.32 -7.24 -9.06
CA THR A 163 -5.02 -7.52 -8.43
C THR A 163 -4.84 -6.61 -7.22
N PHE A 164 -3.90 -6.91 -6.32
CA PHE A 164 -3.59 -5.98 -5.22
C PHE A 164 -3.22 -4.59 -5.74
N ARG A 165 -2.44 -4.51 -6.83
CA ARG A 165 -2.08 -3.22 -7.44
C ARG A 165 -3.31 -2.45 -7.93
N ALA A 166 -4.22 -3.09 -8.64
CA ALA A 166 -5.42 -2.44 -9.16
C ALA A 166 -6.33 -1.94 -8.03
N GLU A 167 -6.42 -2.69 -6.92
CA GLU A 167 -7.16 -2.22 -5.74
C GLU A 167 -6.48 -0.99 -5.10
N MET A 168 -5.15 -0.98 -4.96
CA MET A 168 -4.43 0.20 -4.47
C MET A 168 -4.66 1.42 -5.38
N GLU A 169 -4.59 1.25 -6.71
CA GLU A 169 -4.81 2.33 -7.68
C GLU A 169 -6.17 3.00 -7.51
N ARG A 170 -7.21 2.27 -7.14
CA ARG A 170 -8.55 2.84 -6.86
C ARG A 170 -8.51 3.89 -5.76
N TYR A 171 -7.76 3.61 -4.68
CA TYR A 171 -7.64 4.51 -3.53
C TYR A 171 -6.63 5.64 -3.76
N HIS A 172 -5.67 5.44 -4.66
CA HIS A 172 -4.59 6.40 -4.94
C HIS A 172 -4.89 7.30 -6.15
N ALA A 173 -6.10 7.23 -6.75
CA ALA A 173 -6.44 7.94 -7.99
C ALA A 173 -6.18 9.46 -7.93
N ASP A 174 -6.41 10.08 -6.79
CA ASP A 174 -6.18 11.51 -6.56
C ASP A 174 -4.72 11.85 -6.19
N TYR A 175 -3.84 10.85 -6.05
CA TYR A 175 -2.45 10.97 -5.60
C TYR A 175 -1.47 10.33 -6.59
N PRO A 176 -1.36 10.83 -7.83
CA PRO A 176 -0.61 10.18 -8.90
C PRO A 176 0.89 10.05 -8.63
N TRP A 177 1.49 10.95 -7.83
CA TRP A 177 2.89 10.84 -7.42
C TRP A 177 3.11 9.74 -6.39
N TYR A 178 2.17 9.55 -5.48
CA TYR A 178 2.23 8.44 -4.54
C TYR A 178 2.10 7.10 -5.27
N GLN A 179 1.10 6.98 -6.16
CA GLN A 179 0.94 5.78 -6.99
C GLN A 179 2.17 5.50 -7.85
N PHE A 180 2.79 6.54 -8.45
CA PHE A 180 4.05 6.39 -9.18
C PHE A 180 5.17 5.79 -8.31
N GLY A 181 5.30 6.26 -7.05
CA GLY A 181 6.27 5.72 -6.08
C GLY A 181 5.97 4.27 -5.70
N ILE A 182 4.71 3.93 -5.43
CA ILE A 182 4.27 2.56 -5.15
C ILE A 182 4.58 1.63 -6.33
N ASP A 183 4.30 2.06 -7.56
CA ASP A 183 4.57 1.28 -8.77
C ASP A 183 6.07 1.07 -9.03
N LEU A 184 6.92 2.01 -8.60
CA LEU A 184 8.37 1.82 -8.61
C LEU A 184 8.83 0.80 -7.57
N ALA A 185 8.31 0.92 -6.34
CA ALA A 185 8.77 0.13 -5.20
C ALA A 185 8.28 -1.32 -5.23
N LEU A 186 6.99 -1.53 -5.61
CA LEU A 186 6.36 -2.84 -5.53
C LEU A 186 6.57 -3.64 -6.82
N GLY A 187 6.95 -4.90 -6.61
CA GLY A 187 7.26 -5.85 -7.66
C GLY A 187 6.03 -6.57 -8.22
N ARG A 188 6.29 -7.64 -8.97
CA ARG A 188 5.26 -8.46 -9.64
C ARG A 188 4.37 -9.23 -8.66
N GLY A 189 4.80 -9.45 -7.43
CA GLY A 189 4.04 -10.23 -6.45
C GLY A 189 2.61 -9.71 -6.20
N ILE A 190 2.40 -8.40 -6.38
CA ILE A 190 1.08 -7.76 -6.23
C ILE A 190 0.26 -7.67 -7.52
N ASP A 191 0.79 -8.17 -8.65
CA ASP A 191 0.10 -8.18 -9.96
C ASP A 191 -0.66 -9.49 -10.22
N ARG A 192 -0.67 -10.43 -9.29
CA ARG A 192 -1.44 -11.67 -9.42
C ARG A 192 -2.93 -11.43 -9.24
N PRO A 193 -3.79 -12.24 -9.88
CA PRO A 193 -5.20 -12.25 -9.56
C PRO A 193 -5.44 -12.53 -8.07
N ILE A 194 -6.43 -11.85 -7.48
CA ILE A 194 -6.81 -12.00 -6.08
C ILE A 194 -8.27 -12.43 -5.94
N SER A 195 -8.59 -13.04 -4.80
CA SER A 195 -9.97 -13.33 -4.41
C SER A 195 -10.64 -12.09 -3.81
N ARG A 196 -11.97 -12.13 -3.70
CA ARG A 196 -12.74 -11.10 -2.99
C ARG A 196 -12.27 -10.94 -1.55
N ARG A 197 -11.99 -12.06 -0.88
CA ARG A 197 -11.45 -12.03 0.48
C ARG A 197 -10.08 -11.34 0.55
N GLU A 198 -9.20 -11.59 -0.42
CA GLU A 198 -7.90 -10.91 -0.49
C GLU A 198 -8.04 -9.41 -0.79
N ALA A 199 -9.03 -9.00 -1.58
CA ALA A 199 -9.31 -7.58 -1.82
C ALA A 199 -9.68 -6.83 -0.53
N ALA A 200 -10.23 -7.52 0.46
CA ALA A 200 -10.53 -6.98 1.78
C ALA A 200 -9.27 -6.67 2.64
N PHE A 201 -8.05 -6.69 2.04
CA PHE A 201 -6.87 -6.09 2.68
C PHE A 201 -7.05 -4.58 2.89
N ALA A 202 -7.81 -3.92 2.02
CA ALA A 202 -8.17 -2.53 2.20
C ALA A 202 -9.33 -2.40 3.21
N PRO A 203 -9.21 -1.55 4.25
CA PRO A 203 -10.23 -1.40 5.30
C PRO A 203 -11.62 -1.05 4.77
N VAL A 204 -11.70 -0.20 3.74
CA VAL A 204 -12.99 0.17 3.13
C VAL A 204 -13.60 -1.04 2.41
N GLU A 205 -12.81 -1.81 1.70
CA GLU A 205 -13.28 -3.01 1.00
C GLU A 205 -13.75 -4.08 1.99
N LEU A 206 -13.03 -4.25 3.12
CA LEU A 206 -13.48 -5.12 4.21
C LEU A 206 -14.86 -4.70 4.73
N MET A 207 -15.05 -3.41 5.00
CA MET A 207 -16.32 -2.85 5.46
C MET A 207 -17.45 -3.12 4.47
N GLU A 208 -17.22 -2.85 3.18
CA GLU A 208 -18.23 -3.02 2.14
C GLU A 208 -18.63 -4.48 1.94
N GLN A 209 -17.65 -5.39 1.92
CA GLN A 209 -17.94 -6.82 1.79
C GLN A 209 -18.63 -7.40 3.02
N LEU A 210 -18.25 -6.99 4.24
CA LEU A 210 -18.94 -7.44 5.46
C LEU A 210 -20.37 -6.93 5.53
N ALA A 211 -20.64 -5.70 5.04
CA ALA A 211 -22.01 -5.16 4.97
C ALA A 211 -22.97 -6.03 4.13
N ALA A 212 -22.43 -6.81 3.19
CA ALA A 212 -23.21 -7.74 2.35
C ALA A 212 -23.44 -9.11 3.01
N THR A 213 -22.91 -9.35 4.22
CA THR A 213 -23.08 -10.60 4.95
C THR A 213 -24.21 -10.51 5.97
N ASP A 214 -24.63 -11.66 6.50
CA ASP A 214 -25.57 -11.77 7.61
C ASP A 214 -24.96 -11.43 8.99
N LEU A 215 -23.65 -11.13 9.03
CA LEU A 215 -22.96 -10.81 10.27
C LEU A 215 -23.20 -9.36 10.72
N VAL A 216 -23.54 -8.44 9.81
CA VAL A 216 -23.76 -7.02 10.14
C VAL A 216 -25.23 -6.76 10.42
N GLY A 217 -25.55 -6.48 11.69
CA GLY A 217 -26.93 -6.17 12.11
C GLY A 217 -27.31 -4.72 11.92
N GLU A 218 -26.49 -3.80 12.42
CA GLU A 218 -26.74 -2.35 12.38
C GLU A 218 -25.48 -1.62 11.92
N THR A 219 -25.68 -0.52 11.15
CA THR A 219 -24.59 0.37 10.76
C THR A 219 -24.83 1.78 11.30
N ARG A 220 -23.83 2.36 11.94
CA ARG A 220 -23.82 3.73 12.48
C ARG A 220 -22.67 4.51 11.89
N THR A 221 -22.78 5.85 11.90
CA THR A 221 -21.72 6.73 11.40
C THR A 221 -21.41 7.84 12.39
N TYR A 222 -20.13 8.19 12.52
CA TYR A 222 -19.62 9.24 13.40
C TYR A 222 -18.79 10.24 12.63
N GLY A 223 -18.91 11.51 12.99
CA GLY A 223 -18.14 12.59 12.38
C GLY A 223 -18.54 12.93 10.95
N THR A 224 -17.77 13.81 10.33
CA THR A 224 -17.96 14.28 8.96
C THR A 224 -16.75 13.89 8.10
N GLN A 225 -17.00 13.57 6.83
CA GLN A 225 -15.93 13.28 5.87
C GLN A 225 -15.52 14.56 5.15
N ARG A 226 -14.25 14.95 5.27
CA ARG A 226 -13.69 15.98 4.39
C ARG A 226 -13.50 15.40 2.98
N PRO A 227 -13.77 16.20 1.94
CA PRO A 227 -13.50 15.75 0.58
C PRO A 227 -11.99 15.48 0.42
N PRO A 228 -11.61 14.50 -0.40
CA PRO A 228 -10.21 14.26 -0.71
C PRO A 228 -9.58 15.52 -1.33
N GLN A 229 -8.33 15.80 -0.98
CA GLN A 229 -7.55 16.83 -1.64
C GLN A 229 -6.83 16.19 -2.82
N SER A 230 -7.23 16.55 -4.03
CA SER A 230 -6.48 16.12 -5.21
C SER A 230 -5.12 16.82 -5.26
N ASP A 231 -4.11 16.07 -5.66
CA ASP A 231 -2.78 16.62 -5.91
C ASP A 231 -2.85 17.62 -7.07
N ARG A 232 -2.49 18.88 -6.81
CA ARG A 232 -2.50 19.97 -7.81
C ARG A 232 -1.19 20.07 -8.60
N HIS A 233 -0.22 19.25 -8.29
CA HIS A 233 1.07 19.24 -8.97
C HIS A 233 0.95 18.62 -10.38
N PRO A 234 1.84 19.01 -11.32
CA PRO A 234 1.92 18.31 -12.61
C PRO A 234 2.07 16.81 -12.41
N THR A 235 1.27 16.02 -13.11
CA THR A 235 1.28 14.57 -12.95
C THR A 235 2.62 13.95 -13.38
N PRO A 236 3.00 12.76 -12.84
CA PRO A 236 4.19 12.04 -13.30
C PRO A 236 4.22 11.81 -14.80
N LEU A 237 3.06 11.53 -15.41
CA LEU A 237 2.95 11.36 -16.86
C LEU A 237 3.32 12.64 -17.61
N PHE A 238 2.80 13.80 -17.16
CA PHE A 238 3.13 15.10 -17.80
C PHE A 238 4.63 15.39 -17.70
N ILE A 239 5.23 15.19 -16.53
CA ILE A 239 6.68 15.37 -16.34
C ILE A 239 7.48 14.37 -17.21
N GLY A 240 7.04 13.11 -17.30
CA GLY A 240 7.66 12.11 -18.16
C GLY A 240 7.63 12.52 -19.64
N LEU A 241 6.52 13.07 -20.12
CA LEU A 241 6.41 13.59 -21.50
C LEU A 241 7.33 14.80 -21.75
N LEU A 242 7.48 15.69 -20.77
CA LEU A 242 8.44 16.80 -20.88
C LEU A 242 9.88 16.30 -20.93
N ILE A 243 10.24 15.29 -20.13
CA ILE A 243 11.58 14.68 -20.16
C ILE A 243 11.84 14.01 -21.52
N LEU A 244 10.85 13.30 -22.07
CA LEU A 244 10.94 12.71 -23.42
C LEU A 244 11.14 13.78 -24.50
N ALA A 245 10.35 14.85 -24.47
CA ALA A 245 10.49 15.97 -25.41
C ALA A 245 11.90 16.61 -25.32
N LEU A 246 12.42 16.80 -24.11
CA LEU A 246 13.77 17.30 -23.91
C LEU A 246 14.83 16.31 -24.40
N ALA A 247 14.66 15.00 -24.17
CA ALA A 247 15.57 13.96 -24.66
C ALA A 247 15.65 13.97 -26.21
N LEU A 248 14.50 14.10 -26.87
CA LEU A 248 14.43 14.26 -28.34
C LEU A 248 15.16 15.52 -28.80
N LEU A 249 14.87 16.67 -28.18
CA LEU A 249 15.48 17.95 -28.53
C LEU A 249 17.01 17.92 -28.41
N VAL A 250 17.54 17.44 -27.24
CA VAL A 250 19.01 17.41 -27.05
C VAL A 250 19.68 16.37 -27.95
N SER A 251 18.94 15.34 -28.40
CA SER A 251 19.43 14.35 -29.37
C SER A 251 19.55 14.98 -30.76
N LEU A 252 18.53 15.72 -31.20
CA LEU A 252 18.56 16.48 -32.47
C LEU A 252 19.65 17.53 -32.48
N LEU A 253 19.83 18.25 -31.40
CA LEU A 253 20.87 19.26 -31.22
C LEU A 253 22.29 18.67 -31.01
N ARG A 254 22.40 17.36 -30.84
CA ARG A 254 23.65 16.64 -30.50
C ARG A 254 24.35 17.16 -29.23
N LYS A 255 23.58 17.68 -28.25
CA LYS A 255 24.06 18.32 -27.00
C LYS A 255 23.52 17.62 -25.73
N GLY A 256 23.49 16.31 -25.71
CA GLY A 256 22.82 15.56 -24.65
C GLY A 256 23.65 15.20 -23.41
N ARG A 257 24.96 15.55 -23.33
CA ARG A 257 25.83 15.07 -22.26
C ARG A 257 25.34 15.45 -20.85
N ILE A 258 24.93 16.70 -20.63
CA ILE A 258 24.42 17.18 -19.35
C ILE A 258 23.10 16.50 -19.02
N PHE A 259 22.20 16.37 -20.01
CA PHE A 259 20.95 15.64 -19.86
C PHE A 259 21.22 14.20 -19.45
N ASP A 260 22.12 13.49 -20.12
CA ASP A 260 22.48 12.12 -19.80
C ASP A 260 23.00 12.00 -18.37
N THR A 261 23.88 12.92 -17.93
CA THR A 261 24.40 12.94 -16.57
C THR A 261 23.27 13.04 -15.55
N ILE A 262 22.34 13.99 -15.72
CA ILE A 262 21.23 14.19 -14.78
C ILE A 262 20.28 12.98 -14.82
N TYR A 263 19.83 12.58 -16.01
CA TYR A 263 18.87 11.50 -16.18
C TYR A 263 19.39 10.19 -15.60
N PHE A 264 20.59 9.76 -16.00
CA PHE A 264 21.17 8.50 -15.53
C PHE A 264 21.62 8.53 -14.08
N SER A 265 21.94 9.70 -13.51
CA SER A 265 22.16 9.83 -12.06
C SER A 265 20.89 9.61 -11.26
N VAL A 266 19.76 10.19 -11.69
CA VAL A 266 18.44 9.94 -11.06
C VAL A 266 18.03 8.48 -11.24
N ALA A 267 18.21 7.92 -12.43
CA ALA A 267 17.95 6.49 -12.69
C ALA A 267 18.81 5.56 -11.82
N THR A 268 20.08 5.92 -11.58
CA THR A 268 20.98 5.21 -10.67
C THR A 268 20.45 5.21 -9.26
N LEU A 269 20.05 6.38 -8.74
CA LEU A 269 19.53 6.51 -7.37
C LEU A 269 18.25 5.68 -7.20
N ALA A 270 17.31 5.79 -8.13
CA ALA A 270 16.11 4.96 -8.14
C ALA A 270 16.45 3.45 -8.22
N GLY A 271 17.40 3.10 -9.08
CA GLY A 271 17.88 1.74 -9.24
C GLY A 271 18.54 1.15 -8.00
N ILE A 272 19.30 1.95 -7.23
CA ILE A 272 19.85 1.54 -5.93
C ILE A 272 18.74 1.25 -4.94
N ILE A 273 17.71 2.11 -4.88
CA ILE A 273 16.58 1.91 -3.97
C ILE A 273 15.82 0.64 -4.36
N ILE A 274 15.49 0.45 -5.64
CA ILE A 274 14.80 -0.76 -6.11
C ILE A 274 15.64 -2.02 -5.86
N ALA A 275 16.94 -1.97 -6.13
CA ALA A 275 17.84 -3.09 -5.85
C ALA A 275 17.89 -3.42 -4.35
N PHE A 276 17.91 -2.41 -3.48
CA PHE A 276 17.82 -2.63 -2.03
C PHE A 276 16.50 -3.30 -1.66
N LEU A 277 15.36 -2.83 -2.19
CA LEU A 277 14.05 -3.42 -1.94
C LEU A 277 13.94 -4.87 -2.43
N VAL A 278 14.59 -5.22 -3.53
CA VAL A 278 14.53 -6.57 -4.12
C VAL A 278 15.49 -7.54 -3.43
N PHE A 279 16.70 -7.11 -3.08
CA PHE A 279 17.78 -8.02 -2.64
C PHE A 279 18.07 -7.99 -1.13
N VAL A 280 17.66 -6.93 -0.43
CA VAL A 280 17.96 -6.73 0.99
C VAL A 280 16.69 -6.68 1.84
N SER A 281 15.65 -6.03 1.35
CA SER A 281 14.39 -5.90 2.07
C SER A 281 13.65 -7.24 2.19
N THR A 282 12.96 -7.43 3.30
CA THR A 282 12.07 -8.59 3.53
C THR A 282 10.63 -8.36 3.06
N HIS A 283 10.35 -7.23 2.40
CA HIS A 283 9.04 -6.95 1.80
C HIS A 283 8.78 -7.86 0.60
N GLU A 284 7.99 -8.91 0.76
CA GLU A 284 7.62 -9.83 -0.31
C GLU A 284 6.98 -9.14 -1.52
N ALA A 285 6.20 -8.10 -1.27
CA ALA A 285 5.54 -7.31 -2.31
C ALA A 285 6.53 -6.59 -3.25
N SER A 286 7.79 -6.37 -2.86
CA SER A 286 8.79 -5.66 -3.66
C SER A 286 9.52 -6.53 -4.69
N SER A 287 9.42 -7.87 -4.58
CA SER A 287 10.20 -8.81 -5.40
C SER A 287 9.28 -9.83 -6.10
N PRO A 288 9.65 -10.28 -7.33
CA PRO A 288 10.65 -9.72 -8.23
C PRO A 288 10.19 -8.40 -8.86
N ASN A 289 11.12 -7.46 -9.09
CA ASN A 289 10.79 -6.17 -9.71
C ASN A 289 11.48 -6.01 -11.08
N LEU A 290 10.68 -6.09 -12.14
CA LEU A 290 11.16 -6.00 -13.53
C LEU A 290 11.73 -4.62 -13.89
N LEU A 291 11.43 -3.58 -13.11
CA LEU A 291 11.96 -2.25 -13.35
C LEU A 291 13.49 -2.18 -13.18
N LEU A 292 14.12 -3.19 -12.55
CA LEU A 292 15.59 -3.32 -12.53
C LEU A 292 16.21 -3.47 -13.94
N LEU A 293 15.42 -3.85 -14.94
CA LEU A 293 15.89 -3.86 -16.32
C LEU A 293 16.08 -2.44 -16.89
N TRP A 294 15.38 -1.47 -16.32
CA TRP A 294 15.48 -0.05 -16.66
C TRP A 294 16.26 0.73 -15.61
N LEU A 295 15.83 0.67 -14.35
CA LEU A 295 16.39 1.42 -13.22
C LEU A 295 17.28 0.49 -12.40
N ASN A 296 18.59 0.60 -12.56
CA ASN A 296 19.56 -0.23 -11.86
C ASN A 296 20.84 0.56 -11.53
N PRO A 297 21.67 0.10 -10.58
CA PRO A 297 22.90 0.80 -10.19
C PRO A 297 23.88 1.07 -11.34
N PHE A 298 23.86 0.24 -12.41
CA PHE A 298 24.73 0.41 -13.57
C PHE A 298 24.36 1.61 -14.45
N CYS A 299 23.19 2.23 -14.24
CA CYS A 299 22.85 3.51 -14.88
C CYS A 299 23.91 4.59 -14.59
N ALA A 300 24.68 4.48 -13.50
CA ALA A 300 25.85 5.32 -13.23
C ALA A 300 26.84 5.41 -14.39
N LEU A 301 26.99 4.33 -15.16
CA LEU A 301 27.85 4.31 -16.35
C LEU A 301 27.33 5.25 -17.43
N GLY A 302 26.01 5.37 -17.59
CA GLY A 302 25.38 6.31 -18.51
C GLY A 302 25.61 7.77 -18.13
N ALA A 303 25.75 8.07 -16.84
CA ALA A 303 26.06 9.41 -16.34
C ALA A 303 27.56 9.77 -16.51
N ILE A 304 28.47 8.80 -16.33
CA ILE A 304 29.91 9.04 -16.22
C ILE A 304 30.65 8.86 -17.56
N LEU A 305 30.37 7.78 -18.31
CA LEU A 305 31.11 7.44 -19.53
C LEU A 305 31.12 8.53 -20.62
N PRO A 306 30.04 9.32 -20.82
CA PRO A 306 30.07 10.42 -21.80
C PRO A 306 31.14 11.49 -21.56
N TRP A 307 31.72 11.56 -20.35
CA TRP A 307 32.78 12.49 -19.99
C TRP A 307 34.18 11.95 -20.23
N ILE A 308 34.34 10.64 -20.44
CA ILE A 308 35.64 9.99 -20.58
C ILE A 308 35.95 9.76 -22.08
N LYS A 309 36.82 10.59 -22.64
CA LYS A 309 37.15 10.54 -24.08
C LYS A 309 37.71 9.19 -24.52
N SER A 310 38.55 8.54 -23.69
CA SER A 310 39.17 7.24 -23.98
C SER A 310 38.23 6.05 -23.89
N ALA A 311 37.05 6.21 -23.26
CA ALA A 311 36.11 5.13 -22.98
C ALA A 311 35.02 4.94 -24.06
N LYS A 312 35.16 5.51 -25.27
CA LYS A 312 34.11 5.49 -26.30
C LYS A 312 33.62 4.10 -26.70
N LYS A 313 34.48 3.09 -26.69
CA LYS A 313 34.08 1.72 -26.99
C LYS A 313 33.24 1.14 -25.85
N VAL A 314 33.59 1.42 -24.59
CA VAL A 314 32.84 0.97 -23.40
C VAL A 314 31.49 1.70 -23.32
N GLU A 315 31.49 3.03 -23.56
CA GLU A 315 30.29 3.85 -23.63
C GLU A 315 29.28 3.29 -24.65
N MET A 316 29.77 2.94 -25.85
CA MET A 316 28.93 2.37 -26.91
C MET A 316 28.28 1.04 -26.47
N TRP A 317 29.08 0.12 -25.91
CA TRP A 317 28.56 -1.18 -25.48
C TRP A 317 27.60 -1.07 -24.29
N TYR A 318 27.86 -0.16 -23.36
CA TYR A 318 26.95 0.11 -22.27
C TYR A 318 25.57 0.56 -22.81
N PHE A 319 25.53 1.58 -23.66
CA PHE A 319 24.26 2.06 -24.21
C PHE A 319 23.55 1.02 -25.09
N PHE A 320 24.31 0.17 -25.77
CA PHE A 320 23.73 -0.95 -26.52
C PHE A 320 23.08 -1.97 -25.58
N ALA A 321 23.76 -2.36 -24.52
CA ALA A 321 23.19 -3.26 -23.50
C ALA A 321 21.97 -2.65 -22.80
N ASN A 322 22.06 -1.38 -22.40
CA ASN A 322 20.95 -0.65 -21.81
C ASN A 322 19.73 -0.62 -22.73
N PHE A 323 19.92 -0.25 -24.00
CA PHE A 323 18.83 -0.25 -24.99
C PHE A 323 18.20 -1.63 -25.17
N ALA A 324 18.99 -2.68 -25.19
CA ALA A 324 18.50 -4.05 -25.28
C ALA A 324 17.65 -4.44 -24.04
N LEU A 325 18.09 -4.05 -22.83
CA LEU A 325 17.33 -4.29 -21.60
C LEU A 325 15.97 -3.56 -21.60
N LEU A 326 15.90 -2.35 -22.16
CA LEU A 326 14.63 -1.63 -22.30
C LEU A 326 13.66 -2.34 -23.25
N ILE A 327 14.15 -2.93 -24.35
CA ILE A 327 13.34 -3.77 -25.25
C ILE A 327 12.83 -5.01 -24.49
N VAL A 328 13.72 -5.69 -23.75
CA VAL A 328 13.33 -6.84 -22.93
C VAL A 328 12.23 -6.45 -21.93
N LEU A 329 12.37 -5.32 -21.24
CA LEU A 329 11.36 -4.83 -20.31
C LEU A 329 10.03 -4.57 -21.03
N ALA A 330 10.05 -3.87 -22.16
CA ALA A 330 8.84 -3.53 -22.91
C ALA A 330 8.05 -4.75 -23.39
N VAL A 331 8.75 -5.86 -23.68
CA VAL A 331 8.14 -7.13 -24.08
C VAL A 331 7.74 -7.98 -22.85
N ALA A 332 8.63 -8.10 -21.87
CA ALA A 332 8.44 -8.98 -20.73
C ALA A 332 7.37 -8.48 -19.76
N ALA A 333 7.23 -7.16 -19.54
CA ALA A 333 6.27 -6.64 -18.58
C ALA A 333 4.82 -7.04 -18.91
N PRO A 334 4.29 -6.77 -20.13
CA PRO A 334 2.95 -7.23 -20.50
C PRO A 334 2.82 -8.75 -20.53
N ALA A 335 3.84 -9.46 -21.08
CA ALA A 335 3.81 -10.92 -21.20
C ALA A 335 3.73 -11.62 -19.83
N LEU A 336 4.26 -10.99 -18.78
CA LEU A 336 4.24 -11.49 -17.42
C LEU A 336 3.08 -10.92 -16.57
N GLY A 337 2.16 -10.17 -17.19
CA GLY A 337 0.99 -9.61 -16.52
C GLY A 337 1.31 -8.46 -15.55
N ARG A 338 2.50 -7.82 -15.67
CA ARG A 338 2.81 -6.65 -14.85
C ARG A 338 2.08 -5.42 -15.41
N ALA A 339 1.24 -4.81 -14.58
CA ALA A 339 0.73 -3.48 -14.87
C ALA A 339 1.86 -2.45 -14.81
N MET A 340 1.96 -1.63 -15.84
CA MET A 340 2.98 -0.58 -15.95
C MET A 340 2.33 0.79 -15.79
N ASN A 341 2.81 1.58 -14.84
CA ASN A 341 2.36 2.96 -14.69
C ASN A 341 2.56 3.72 -16.01
N ALA A 342 1.54 4.44 -16.47
CA ALA A 342 1.58 5.17 -17.74
C ALA A 342 2.75 6.15 -17.83
N ALA A 343 3.17 6.72 -16.70
CA ALA A 343 4.30 7.66 -16.64
C ALA A 343 5.67 7.00 -16.87
N PHE A 344 5.79 5.68 -16.73
CA PHE A 344 7.05 4.98 -17.02
C PHE A 344 7.39 4.97 -18.51
N TRP A 345 6.38 4.88 -19.38
CA TRP A 345 6.60 4.74 -20.81
C TRP A 345 7.35 5.93 -21.44
N PRO A 346 6.98 7.20 -21.20
CA PRO A 346 7.76 8.31 -21.73
C PRO A 346 9.16 8.41 -21.13
N LEU A 347 9.37 8.00 -19.88
CA LEU A 347 10.70 7.95 -19.26
C LEU A 347 11.56 6.86 -19.90
N ILE A 348 11.02 5.65 -20.09
CA ILE A 348 11.70 4.55 -20.79
C ILE A 348 12.02 4.94 -22.23
N ALA A 349 11.09 5.63 -22.92
CA ALA A 349 11.31 6.12 -24.26
C ALA A 349 12.43 7.19 -24.32
N ALA A 350 12.50 8.08 -23.31
CA ALA A 350 13.58 9.05 -23.19
C ALA A 350 14.94 8.38 -23.05
N ASP A 351 15.03 7.33 -22.21
CA ASP A 351 16.23 6.50 -22.08
C ASP A 351 16.62 5.84 -23.41
N ALA A 352 15.66 5.19 -24.08
CA ALA A 352 15.89 4.52 -25.36
C ALA A 352 16.42 5.50 -26.43
N VAL A 353 15.82 6.71 -26.52
CA VAL A 353 16.27 7.78 -27.43
C VAL A 353 17.70 8.20 -27.11
N ARG A 354 18.02 8.39 -25.82
CA ARG A 354 19.38 8.79 -25.41
C ARG A 354 20.40 7.67 -25.64
N SER A 355 20.02 6.43 -25.34
CA SER A 355 20.88 5.26 -25.60
C SER A 355 21.18 5.13 -27.10
N ALA A 356 20.18 5.22 -27.97
CA ALA A 356 20.36 5.16 -29.42
C ALA A 356 21.25 6.32 -29.93
N ALA A 357 21.02 7.55 -29.46
CA ALA A 357 21.81 8.72 -29.84
C ALA A 357 23.28 8.58 -29.43
N ASN A 358 23.55 8.06 -28.23
CA ASN A 358 24.92 7.84 -27.76
C ASN A 358 25.63 6.69 -28.50
N ILE A 359 24.92 5.60 -28.85
CA ILE A 359 25.46 4.53 -29.71
C ILE A 359 25.96 5.13 -31.04
N VAL A 360 25.09 5.91 -31.73
CA VAL A 360 25.44 6.53 -33.02
C VAL A 360 26.63 7.48 -32.88
N LYS A 361 26.64 8.34 -31.86
CA LYS A 361 27.72 9.28 -31.55
C LYS A 361 29.05 8.54 -31.31
N CYS A 362 29.06 7.49 -30.48
CA CYS A 362 30.27 6.72 -30.19
C CYS A 362 30.79 5.99 -31.43
N ARG A 363 29.88 5.39 -32.24
CA ARG A 363 30.24 4.74 -33.51
C ARG A 363 30.93 5.71 -34.47
N ASN A 364 30.41 6.92 -34.60
CA ASN A 364 31.01 7.93 -35.48
C ASN A 364 32.41 8.39 -34.98
N ALA A 365 32.55 8.61 -33.66
CA ALA A 365 33.82 8.95 -33.06
C ALA A 365 34.88 7.85 -33.19
N LEU A 366 34.50 6.56 -33.11
CA LEU A 366 35.41 5.44 -33.32
C LEU A 366 35.88 5.31 -34.77
N LYS A 367 35.00 5.59 -35.75
CA LYS A 367 35.35 5.58 -37.18
C LYS A 367 36.26 6.73 -37.59
N SER A 368 36.20 7.89 -36.90
CA SER A 368 37.08 9.04 -37.22
C SER A 368 38.48 8.89 -36.65
N ASN A 369 38.73 7.90 -35.79
CA ASN A 369 40.02 7.62 -35.17
C ASN A 369 40.75 6.41 -35.84
N THR A 370 40.09 5.74 -36.79
CA THR A 370 40.65 4.73 -37.70
C THR A 370 40.97 5.34 -39.05
#